data_35f0436e607bd33d7f978e8c9bcab38a
#
_entry.id   35f0436e607bd33d7f978e8c9bcab38a
#
_cell.length_a   1.000
_cell.length_b   1.000
_cell.length_c   1.000
_cell.angle_alpha   90.00
_cell.angle_beta   90.00
_cell.angle_gamma   90.00
#
_symmetry.space_group_name_H-M   'P 1'
#
loop_
_entity.id
_entity.type
_entity.pdbx_description
1 polymer ?
#
loop_
_entity_poly.entity_id
_entity_poly.type
_entity_poly.pdbx_seq_one_letter_code
_entity_poly.pdbx_strand_id
1 'polypeptide(L)'
;IKGTPRFAKVEDELMVLQHHAPIYETLEGSKSVDPDIAWLGEKLRAWQVTTVYPVAMQLLKPGVSADDRKLLCRLIYSYLVRRALCGLPAKNLNKVFQSIAQVFATGPTTPMALKEFFAARPGTSSKFPSDAEFTLGILSQPAYTLAQGNRIKDVLWELELASRSKFAEAGPMPGNLWVEHVLPDSWNADWPFDDGEIIQRFSGDPRATNR
;
A
#
# COMPACT_ATOMS: atom_id res chain seq x y z
N ILE A 1 16.84 -15.64 -24.80
CA ILE A 1 17.12 -16.86 -24.03
C ILE A 1 15.92 -17.76 -24.24
N LYS A 2 16.05 -18.79 -25.09
CA LYS A 2 15.07 -19.86 -25.21
C LYS A 2 15.28 -20.80 -24.02
N GLY A 3 14.62 -20.50 -22.90
CA GLY A 3 14.53 -21.43 -21.77
C GLY A 3 13.60 -22.59 -22.11
N THR A 4 13.80 -23.75 -21.48
CA THR A 4 12.87 -24.86 -21.55
C THR A 4 11.46 -24.38 -21.13
N PRO A 5 10.40 -24.65 -21.92
CA PRO A 5 9.05 -24.27 -21.57
C PRO A 5 8.70 -24.80 -20.17
N ARG A 6 8.07 -23.96 -19.33
CA ARG A 6 7.62 -24.36 -17.98
C ARG A 6 6.56 -25.46 -18.03
N PHE A 7 5.76 -25.45 -19.09
CA PHE A 7 4.68 -26.41 -19.31
C PHE A 7 4.97 -27.22 -20.57
N ALA A 8 4.72 -28.52 -20.52
CA ALA A 8 4.90 -29.41 -21.67
C ALA A 8 3.74 -29.26 -22.68
N LYS A 9 2.56 -28.85 -22.21
CA LYS A 9 1.35 -28.66 -23.00
C LYS A 9 0.70 -27.32 -22.68
N VAL A 10 0.04 -26.73 -23.66
CA VAL A 10 -0.71 -25.47 -23.50
C VAL A 10 -1.89 -25.64 -22.54
N GLU A 11 -2.51 -26.83 -22.53
CA GLU A 11 -3.62 -27.13 -21.63
C GLU A 11 -3.22 -27.02 -20.16
N ASP A 12 -1.99 -27.41 -19.80
CA ASP A 12 -1.47 -27.32 -18.43
C ASP A 12 -1.30 -25.83 -18.04
N GLU A 13 -0.84 -25.00 -18.97
CA GLU A 13 -0.73 -23.56 -18.75
C GLU A 13 -2.11 -22.90 -18.59
N LEU A 14 -3.08 -23.28 -19.44
CA LEU A 14 -4.45 -22.77 -19.34
C LEU A 14 -5.12 -23.16 -18.03
N MET A 15 -4.91 -24.36 -17.51
CA MET A 15 -5.42 -24.79 -16.20
C MET A 15 -4.87 -23.90 -15.07
N VAL A 16 -3.59 -23.56 -15.11
CA VAL A 16 -3.00 -22.64 -14.11
C VAL A 16 -3.60 -21.26 -14.22
N LEU A 17 -3.77 -20.71 -15.42
CA LEU A 17 -4.42 -19.41 -15.63
C LEU A 17 -5.87 -19.44 -15.14
N GLN A 18 -6.64 -20.48 -15.47
CA GLN A 18 -8.02 -20.66 -15.03
C GLN A 18 -8.12 -20.72 -13.49
N HIS A 19 -7.16 -21.34 -12.82
CA HIS A 19 -7.11 -21.38 -11.36
C HIS A 19 -6.92 -19.98 -10.73
N HIS A 20 -6.11 -19.14 -11.35
CA HIS A 20 -5.84 -17.79 -10.84
C HIS A 20 -6.82 -16.72 -11.32
N ALA A 21 -7.60 -16.97 -12.37
CA ALA A 21 -8.53 -15.99 -12.94
C ALA A 21 -9.53 -15.42 -11.92
N PRO A 22 -10.19 -16.19 -11.04
CA PRO A 22 -11.11 -15.64 -10.05
C PRO A 22 -10.44 -14.71 -9.03
N ILE A 23 -9.17 -14.97 -8.70
CA ILE A 23 -8.39 -14.12 -7.81
C ILE A 23 -8.06 -12.80 -8.50
N TYR A 24 -7.64 -12.88 -9.76
CA TYR A 24 -7.39 -11.70 -10.58
C TYR A 24 -8.66 -10.84 -10.72
N GLU A 25 -9.81 -11.46 -11.05
CA GLU A 25 -11.11 -10.78 -11.12
C GLU A 25 -11.48 -10.10 -9.79
N THR A 26 -11.13 -10.70 -8.64
CA THR A 26 -11.33 -10.10 -7.31
C THR A 26 -10.44 -8.88 -7.11
N LEU A 27 -9.17 -8.97 -7.49
CA LEU A 27 -8.23 -7.84 -7.40
C LEU A 27 -8.65 -6.66 -8.29
N GLU A 28 -9.22 -6.95 -9.47
CA GLU A 28 -9.76 -5.94 -10.39
C GLU A 28 -11.15 -5.41 -9.98
N GLY A 29 -11.80 -6.04 -8.99
CA GLY A 29 -13.09 -5.61 -8.45
C GLY A 29 -14.31 -6.07 -9.23
N SER A 30 -14.17 -7.01 -10.17
CA SER A 30 -15.29 -7.54 -10.97
C SER A 30 -16.07 -8.65 -10.27
N LYS A 31 -15.40 -9.41 -9.39
CA LYS A 31 -15.98 -10.45 -8.53
C LYS A 31 -15.28 -10.42 -7.16
N SER A 32 -15.87 -11.12 -6.18
CA SER A 32 -15.22 -11.33 -4.88
C SER A 32 -15.27 -12.79 -4.50
N VAL A 33 -14.12 -13.45 -4.48
CA VAL A 33 -13.97 -14.82 -3.98
C VAL A 33 -13.52 -14.85 -2.52
N ASP A 34 -12.98 -13.71 -2.03
CA ASP A 34 -12.50 -13.58 -0.66
C ASP A 34 -12.50 -12.09 -0.26
N PRO A 35 -13.05 -11.73 0.92
CA PRO A 35 -13.19 -10.34 1.33
C PRO A 35 -11.85 -9.64 1.60
N ASP A 36 -10.83 -10.35 2.10
CA ASP A 36 -9.53 -9.75 2.36
C ASP A 36 -8.77 -9.46 1.06
N ILE A 37 -8.89 -10.35 0.07
CA ILE A 37 -8.33 -10.13 -1.28
C ILE A 37 -9.08 -9.00 -1.99
N ALA A 38 -10.41 -8.92 -1.85
CA ALA A 38 -11.20 -7.83 -2.43
C ALA A 38 -10.79 -6.48 -1.82
N TRP A 39 -10.64 -6.42 -0.49
CA TRP A 39 -10.13 -5.24 0.21
C TRP A 39 -8.73 -4.86 -0.29
N LEU A 40 -7.80 -5.82 -0.37
CA LEU A 40 -6.46 -5.56 -0.89
C LEU A 40 -6.51 -5.04 -2.34
N GLY A 41 -7.35 -5.64 -3.19
CA GLY A 41 -7.56 -5.21 -4.58
C GLY A 41 -8.03 -3.76 -4.66
N GLU A 42 -8.98 -3.34 -3.83
CA GLU A 42 -9.42 -1.94 -3.73
C GLU A 42 -8.24 -1.00 -3.43
N LYS A 43 -7.42 -1.34 -2.42
CA LYS A 43 -6.23 -0.57 -2.07
C LYS A 43 -5.22 -0.50 -3.22
N LEU A 44 -4.93 -1.64 -3.86
CA LEU A 44 -3.98 -1.70 -4.96
C LEU A 44 -4.43 -0.89 -6.18
N ARG A 45 -5.73 -0.83 -6.47
CA ARG A 45 -6.29 0.02 -7.54
C ARG A 45 -6.16 1.51 -7.18
N ALA A 46 -6.50 1.91 -5.95
CA ALA A 46 -6.32 3.28 -5.48
C ALA A 46 -4.85 3.73 -5.57
N TRP A 47 -3.92 2.81 -5.29
CA TRP A 47 -2.48 3.06 -5.34
C TRP A 47 -1.85 2.82 -6.70
N GLN A 48 -2.59 2.25 -7.67
CA GLN A 48 -2.12 1.90 -9.01
C GLN A 48 -0.90 0.94 -8.96
N VAL A 49 -0.97 -0.10 -8.13
CA VAL A 49 0.13 -1.05 -7.91
C VAL A 49 -0.32 -2.46 -8.26
N THR A 50 -0.07 -2.89 -9.49
CA THR A 50 -0.38 -4.25 -9.98
C THR A 50 0.74 -5.27 -9.72
N THR A 51 1.94 -4.79 -9.39
CA THR A 51 3.11 -5.65 -9.12
C THR A 51 2.95 -6.56 -7.90
N VAL A 52 1.94 -6.31 -7.06
CA VAL A 52 1.54 -7.14 -5.90
C VAL A 52 0.72 -8.37 -6.31
N TYR A 53 0.08 -8.37 -7.48
CA TYR A 53 -0.85 -9.43 -7.88
C TYR A 53 -0.27 -10.85 -7.77
N PRO A 54 0.97 -11.13 -8.19
CA PRO A 54 1.57 -12.45 -8.02
C PRO A 54 1.68 -12.89 -6.54
N VAL A 55 1.88 -11.94 -5.61
CA VAL A 55 1.87 -12.23 -4.17
C VAL A 55 0.45 -12.52 -3.70
N ALA A 56 -0.52 -11.68 -4.07
CA ALA A 56 -1.92 -11.86 -3.70
C ALA A 56 -2.48 -13.22 -4.16
N MET A 57 -2.06 -13.71 -5.33
CA MET A 57 -2.42 -15.05 -5.83
C MET A 57 -1.92 -16.19 -4.94
N GLN A 58 -0.85 -15.99 -4.16
CA GLN A 58 -0.36 -17.00 -3.22
C GLN A 58 -1.14 -17.01 -1.90
N LEU A 59 -1.90 -15.95 -1.59
CA LEU A 59 -2.62 -15.84 -0.31
C LEU A 59 -3.84 -16.75 -0.21
N LEU A 60 -4.34 -17.27 -1.33
CA LEU A 60 -5.46 -18.22 -1.38
C LEU A 60 -5.02 -19.67 -1.61
N LYS A 61 -3.72 -19.95 -1.58
CA LYS A 61 -3.27 -21.35 -1.71
C LYS A 61 -3.69 -22.17 -0.48
N PRO A 62 -3.87 -23.50 -0.63
CA PRO A 62 -4.17 -24.40 0.48
C PRO A 62 -3.17 -24.24 1.64
N GLY A 63 -3.70 -24.24 2.87
CA GLY A 63 -2.89 -24.12 4.09
C GLY A 63 -2.69 -22.68 4.60
N VAL A 64 -3.14 -21.66 3.87
CA VAL A 64 -3.16 -20.27 4.39
C VAL A 64 -4.46 -20.04 5.15
N SER A 65 -4.36 -19.76 6.45
CA SER A 65 -5.53 -19.46 7.29
C SER A 65 -6.16 -18.12 6.91
N ALA A 66 -7.44 -17.92 7.24
CA ALA A 66 -8.11 -16.63 7.02
C ALA A 66 -7.41 -15.50 7.80
N ASP A 67 -6.99 -15.77 9.03
CA ASP A 67 -6.31 -14.78 9.87
C ASP A 67 -4.93 -14.40 9.29
N ASP A 68 -4.15 -15.37 8.83
CA ASP A 68 -2.87 -15.10 8.17
C ASP A 68 -3.09 -14.31 6.87
N ARG A 69 -4.07 -14.67 6.06
CA ARG A 69 -4.41 -13.96 4.83
C ARG A 69 -4.77 -12.52 5.11
N LYS A 70 -5.68 -12.29 6.05
CA LYS A 70 -6.08 -10.95 6.48
C LYS A 70 -4.87 -10.12 6.92
N LEU A 71 -4.01 -10.68 7.77
CA LEU A 71 -2.83 -10.00 8.26
C LEU A 71 -1.81 -9.74 7.14
N LEU A 72 -1.61 -10.69 6.23
CA LEU A 72 -0.73 -10.52 5.07
C LEU A 72 -1.22 -9.40 4.15
N CYS A 73 -2.52 -9.32 3.86
CA CYS A 73 -3.11 -8.22 3.09
C CYS A 73 -2.82 -6.86 3.74
N ARG A 74 -3.03 -6.76 5.07
CA ARG A 74 -2.75 -5.53 5.84
C ARG A 74 -1.26 -5.18 5.86
N LEU A 75 -0.37 -6.14 6.00
CA LEU A 75 1.08 -5.92 5.98
C LEU A 75 1.57 -5.45 4.61
N ILE A 76 1.07 -6.03 3.53
CA ILE A 76 1.39 -5.62 2.16
C ILE A 76 0.95 -4.16 1.92
N TYR A 77 -0.26 -3.82 2.29
CA TYR A 77 -0.77 -2.46 2.18
C TYR A 77 0.05 -1.49 3.06
N SER A 78 0.30 -1.84 4.32
CA SER A 78 1.13 -1.06 5.24
C SER A 78 2.53 -0.80 4.67
N TYR A 79 3.14 -1.81 4.02
CA TYR A 79 4.42 -1.65 3.36
C TYR A 79 4.40 -0.59 2.25
N LEU A 80 3.37 -0.59 1.42
CA LEU A 80 3.21 0.40 0.35
C LEU A 80 3.03 1.82 0.90
N VAL A 81 2.12 1.99 1.86
CA VAL A 81 1.83 3.28 2.50
C VAL A 81 3.06 3.84 3.20
N ARG A 82 3.70 3.03 4.04
CA ARG A 82 4.89 3.44 4.79
C ARG A 82 6.02 3.89 3.87
N ARG A 83 6.29 3.12 2.83
CA ARG A 83 7.35 3.49 1.88
C ARG A 83 7.06 4.79 1.17
N ALA A 84 5.82 4.99 0.71
CA ALA A 84 5.44 6.20 0.03
C ALA A 84 5.56 7.42 0.95
N LEU A 85 4.98 7.37 2.16
CA LEU A 85 5.00 8.49 3.09
C LEU A 85 6.37 8.73 3.76
N CYS A 86 7.28 7.76 3.71
CA CYS A 86 8.69 7.95 4.05
C CYS A 86 9.54 8.43 2.86
N GLY A 87 8.96 8.74 1.71
CA GLY A 87 9.71 9.18 0.53
C GLY A 87 10.62 8.12 -0.08
N LEU A 88 10.41 6.83 0.21
CA LEU A 88 11.25 5.75 -0.30
C LEU A 88 10.92 5.43 -1.77
N PRO A 89 11.95 5.15 -2.60
CA PRO A 89 11.74 4.96 -4.04
C PRO A 89 10.89 3.71 -4.35
N ALA A 90 9.95 3.86 -5.29
CA ALA A 90 9.12 2.77 -5.80
C ALA A 90 9.82 1.90 -6.87
N LYS A 91 10.99 2.31 -7.36
CA LYS A 91 11.67 1.74 -8.55
C LYS A 91 11.88 0.21 -8.51
N ASN A 92 12.03 -0.39 -7.33
CA ASN A 92 12.32 -1.82 -7.19
C ASN A 92 11.15 -2.64 -6.64
N LEU A 93 9.97 -2.06 -6.50
CA LEU A 93 8.81 -2.77 -5.94
C LEU A 93 8.45 -4.04 -6.71
N ASN A 94 8.57 -4.02 -8.04
CA ASN A 94 8.35 -5.20 -8.88
C ASN A 94 9.28 -6.35 -8.50
N LYS A 95 10.58 -6.10 -8.29
CA LYS A 95 11.55 -7.13 -7.88
C LYS A 95 11.28 -7.62 -6.46
N VAL A 96 10.90 -6.73 -5.54
CA VAL A 96 10.56 -7.08 -4.16
C VAL A 96 9.36 -8.02 -4.15
N PHE A 97 8.25 -7.66 -4.81
CA PHE A 97 7.05 -8.48 -4.83
C PHE A 97 7.23 -9.77 -5.62
N GLN A 98 8.02 -9.77 -6.69
CA GLN A 98 8.40 -11.01 -7.37
C GLN A 98 9.16 -11.96 -6.45
N SER A 99 10.10 -11.44 -5.65
CA SER A 99 10.84 -12.25 -4.67
C SER A 99 9.95 -12.77 -3.55
N ILE A 100 9.00 -11.96 -3.05
CA ILE A 100 8.01 -12.41 -2.05
C ILE A 100 7.12 -13.52 -2.64
N ALA A 101 6.62 -13.33 -3.86
CA ALA A 101 5.81 -14.34 -4.52
C ALA A 101 6.56 -15.68 -4.66
N GLN A 102 7.86 -15.63 -4.96
CA GLN A 102 8.70 -16.82 -5.05
C GLN A 102 8.90 -17.50 -3.69
N VAL A 103 9.16 -16.72 -2.62
CA VAL A 103 9.23 -17.26 -1.25
C VAL A 103 7.93 -17.95 -0.86
N PHE A 104 6.80 -17.33 -1.15
CA PHE A 104 5.48 -17.91 -0.85
C PHE A 104 5.13 -19.10 -1.74
N ALA A 105 5.61 -19.16 -2.98
CA ALA A 105 5.39 -20.29 -3.87
C ALA A 105 6.13 -21.56 -3.40
N THR A 106 7.31 -21.40 -2.80
CA THR A 106 8.19 -22.52 -2.41
C THR A 106 8.19 -22.82 -0.91
N GLY A 107 7.62 -21.94 -0.09
CA GLY A 107 7.64 -22.02 1.37
C GLY A 107 6.30 -21.65 2.02
N PRO A 108 6.31 -21.42 3.34
CA PRO A 108 5.13 -21.05 4.08
C PRO A 108 4.67 -19.65 3.68
N THR A 109 3.35 -19.49 3.46
CA THR A 109 2.72 -18.19 3.23
C THR A 109 2.14 -17.69 4.54
N THR A 110 3.00 -17.10 5.37
CA THR A 110 2.66 -16.63 6.71
C THR A 110 3.18 -15.21 6.96
N PRO A 111 2.58 -14.46 7.90
CA PRO A 111 3.08 -13.16 8.31
C PRO A 111 4.54 -13.21 8.82
N MET A 112 4.94 -14.30 9.45
CA MET A 112 6.32 -14.50 9.92
C MET A 112 7.30 -14.59 8.74
N ALA A 113 6.99 -15.38 7.71
CA ALA A 113 7.83 -15.49 6.51
C ALA A 113 7.99 -14.14 5.81
N LEU A 114 6.93 -13.32 5.77
CA LEU A 114 6.99 -11.97 5.22
C LEU A 114 7.88 -11.04 6.07
N LYS A 115 7.77 -11.14 7.40
CA LYS A 115 8.61 -10.38 8.34
C LYS A 115 10.08 -10.73 8.19
N GLU A 116 10.42 -12.01 8.12
CA GLU A 116 11.78 -12.51 7.91
C GLU A 116 12.34 -12.06 6.56
N PHE A 117 11.50 -12.09 5.50
CA PHE A 117 11.87 -11.58 4.19
C PHE A 117 12.35 -10.13 4.24
N PHE A 118 11.61 -9.25 4.93
CA PHE A 118 11.99 -7.85 5.05
C PHE A 118 13.16 -7.62 6.01
N ALA A 119 13.24 -8.37 7.11
CA ALA A 119 14.35 -8.30 8.06
C ALA A 119 15.71 -8.64 7.41
N ALA A 120 15.70 -9.59 6.47
CA ALA A 120 16.89 -9.96 5.70
C ALA A 120 17.28 -8.92 4.62
N ARG A 121 16.47 -7.88 4.41
CA ARG A 121 16.64 -6.87 3.32
C ARG A 121 16.50 -5.44 3.83
N PRO A 122 17.42 -4.97 4.70
CA PRO A 122 17.32 -3.63 5.32
C PRO A 122 17.63 -2.48 4.35
N GLY A 123 18.08 -2.78 3.13
CA GLY A 123 18.43 -1.77 2.12
C GLY A 123 17.25 -0.93 1.68
N THR A 124 17.49 0.34 1.36
CA THR A 124 16.48 1.36 1.00
C THR A 124 15.50 0.91 -0.08
N SER A 125 15.94 0.09 -1.03
CA SER A 125 15.11 -0.40 -2.14
C SER A 125 14.03 -1.42 -1.72
N SER A 126 14.21 -2.09 -0.56
CA SER A 126 13.32 -3.14 -0.06
C SER A 126 12.88 -2.95 1.38
N LYS A 127 13.45 -1.98 2.10
CA LYS A 127 13.18 -1.72 3.50
C LYS A 127 11.67 -1.60 3.81
N PHE A 128 11.25 -2.24 4.89
CA PHE A 128 9.96 -2.00 5.53
C PHE A 128 10.18 -0.96 6.64
N PRO A 129 9.67 0.29 6.51
CA PRO A 129 9.86 1.31 7.52
C PRO A 129 9.28 0.93 8.88
N SER A 130 10.05 1.13 9.94
CA SER A 130 9.58 0.97 11.32
C SER A 130 8.52 2.02 11.69
N ASP A 131 7.85 1.85 12.83
CA ASP A 131 6.85 2.82 13.31
C ASP A 131 7.49 4.19 13.57
N ALA A 132 8.69 4.23 14.14
CA ALA A 132 9.41 5.47 14.38
C ALA A 132 9.77 6.20 13.08
N GLU A 133 10.24 5.48 12.06
CA GLU A 133 10.55 6.05 10.75
C GLU A 133 9.29 6.52 10.02
N PHE A 134 8.21 5.78 10.15
CA PHE A 134 6.93 6.15 9.56
C PHE A 134 6.35 7.41 10.20
N THR A 135 6.37 7.49 11.53
CA THR A 135 5.95 8.69 12.26
C THR A 135 6.77 9.90 11.85
N LEU A 136 8.11 9.75 11.80
CA LEU A 136 8.98 10.83 11.35
C LEU A 136 8.70 11.20 9.89
N GLY A 137 8.45 10.19 9.02
CA GLY A 137 8.11 10.41 7.61
C GLY A 137 6.85 11.26 7.45
N ILE A 138 5.76 10.92 8.15
CA ILE A 138 4.51 11.69 8.11
C ILE A 138 4.72 13.13 8.58
N LEU A 139 5.53 13.34 9.63
CA LEU A 139 5.75 14.67 10.21
C LEU A 139 6.72 15.55 9.39
N SER A 140 7.63 14.95 8.62
CA SER A 140 8.71 15.66 7.95
C SER A 140 8.63 15.68 6.42
N GLN A 141 7.80 14.81 5.83
CA GLN A 141 7.70 14.69 4.38
C GLN A 141 6.40 15.31 3.85
N PRO A 142 6.42 15.86 2.63
CA PRO A 142 5.24 16.44 2.01
C PRO A 142 4.27 15.32 1.56
N ALA A 143 3.44 14.82 2.49
CA ALA A 143 2.52 13.71 2.25
C ALA A 143 1.65 13.90 1.00
N TYR A 144 1.22 15.13 0.74
CA TYR A 144 0.44 15.50 -0.43
C TYR A 144 1.17 15.28 -1.76
N THR A 145 2.49 15.53 -1.78
CA THR A 145 3.32 15.30 -2.96
C THR A 145 3.64 13.82 -3.15
N LEU A 146 3.84 13.09 -2.04
CA LEU A 146 4.22 11.68 -2.06
C LEU A 146 3.05 10.74 -2.33
N ALA A 147 1.84 11.11 -1.90
CA ALA A 147 0.62 10.32 -2.03
C ALA A 147 -0.49 11.09 -2.77
N GLN A 148 -0.23 11.51 -4.00
CA GLN A 148 -1.16 12.32 -4.79
C GLN A 148 -2.45 11.57 -5.19
N GLY A 149 -3.51 12.32 -5.45
CA GLY A 149 -4.77 11.83 -6.02
C GLY A 149 -5.47 10.82 -5.10
N ASN A 150 -5.78 9.64 -5.62
CA ASN A 150 -6.52 8.62 -4.88
C ASN A 150 -5.73 8.02 -3.71
N ARG A 151 -4.39 8.09 -3.73
CA ARG A 151 -3.54 7.56 -2.64
C ARG A 151 -3.73 8.35 -1.35
N ILE A 152 -3.75 9.68 -1.43
CA ILE A 152 -3.97 10.51 -0.24
C ILE A 152 -5.40 10.37 0.28
N LYS A 153 -6.39 10.26 -0.60
CA LYS A 153 -7.78 9.97 -0.19
C LYS A 153 -7.89 8.65 0.56
N ASP A 154 -7.22 7.62 0.06
CA ASP A 154 -7.21 6.29 0.68
C ASP A 154 -6.56 6.33 2.06
N VAL A 155 -5.43 7.03 2.22
CA VAL A 155 -4.79 7.22 3.53
C VAL A 155 -5.70 7.98 4.51
N LEU A 156 -6.31 9.09 4.07
CA LEU A 156 -7.22 9.87 4.91
C LEU A 156 -8.47 9.06 5.28
N TRP A 157 -8.96 8.21 4.37
CA TRP A 157 -10.07 7.32 4.66
C TRP A 157 -9.72 6.25 5.70
N GLU A 158 -8.52 5.66 5.64
CA GLU A 158 -8.06 4.73 6.69
C GLU A 158 -7.93 5.41 8.06
N LEU A 159 -7.48 6.68 8.10
CA LEU A 159 -7.45 7.47 9.33
C LEU A 159 -8.87 7.75 9.86
N GLU A 160 -9.80 8.11 8.98
CA GLU A 160 -11.21 8.28 9.32
C GLU A 160 -11.79 6.99 9.92
N LEU A 161 -11.57 5.84 9.26
CA LEU A 161 -12.04 4.54 9.76
C LEU A 161 -11.45 4.19 11.13
N ALA A 162 -10.16 4.49 11.34
CA ALA A 162 -9.49 4.25 12.61
C ALA A 162 -9.97 5.19 13.74
N SER A 163 -10.47 6.37 13.39
CA SER A 163 -10.95 7.39 14.33
C SER A 163 -12.43 7.27 14.66
N ARG A 164 -13.18 6.43 13.92
CA ARG A 164 -14.63 6.27 14.13
C ARG A 164 -14.95 5.69 15.49
N SER A 165 -15.90 6.32 16.14
CA SER A 165 -16.51 5.78 17.35
C SER A 165 -17.55 4.70 17.00
N LYS A 166 -18.01 3.95 18.01
CA LYS A 166 -19.10 2.96 17.86
C LYS A 166 -20.45 3.56 17.43
N PHE A 167 -20.58 4.88 17.46
CA PHE A 167 -21.79 5.61 17.05
C PHE A 167 -21.70 6.15 15.62
N ALA A 168 -20.53 6.02 14.96
CA ALA A 168 -20.39 6.45 13.58
C ALA A 168 -21.10 5.48 12.64
N GLU A 169 -21.76 6.01 11.62
CA GLU A 169 -22.38 5.19 10.58
C GLU A 169 -21.33 4.40 9.81
N ALA A 170 -21.59 3.11 9.62
CA ALA A 170 -20.78 2.28 8.77
C ALA A 170 -21.15 2.52 7.30
N GLY A 171 -20.14 2.67 6.45
CA GLY A 171 -20.37 2.84 5.02
C GLY A 171 -19.05 2.85 4.23
N PRO A 172 -19.12 2.62 2.91
CA PRO A 172 -17.97 2.76 2.04
C PRO A 172 -17.55 4.24 1.92
N MET A 173 -16.34 4.46 1.40
CA MET A 173 -15.89 5.82 1.09
C MET A 173 -16.80 6.43 0.02
N PRO A 174 -17.42 7.62 0.27
CA PRO A 174 -18.22 8.30 -0.74
C PRO A 174 -17.39 8.62 -1.97
N GLY A 175 -17.94 8.37 -3.16
CA GLY A 175 -17.20 8.55 -4.42
C GLY A 175 -16.89 10.00 -4.80
N ASN A 176 -17.61 10.95 -4.18
CA ASN A 176 -17.53 12.39 -4.47
C ASN A 176 -16.66 13.19 -3.47
N LEU A 177 -15.85 12.52 -2.64
CA LEU A 177 -14.96 13.22 -1.72
C LEU A 177 -13.81 13.90 -2.48
N TRP A 178 -13.53 15.11 -2.04
CA TRP A 178 -12.35 15.90 -2.45
C TRP A 178 -11.42 16.05 -1.26
N VAL A 179 -10.13 16.25 -1.55
CA VAL A 179 -9.15 16.54 -0.51
C VAL A 179 -8.91 18.04 -0.52
N GLU A 180 -9.27 18.68 0.59
CA GLU A 180 -9.12 20.11 0.77
C GLU A 180 -8.01 20.43 1.76
N HIS A 181 -7.32 21.55 1.54
CA HIS A 181 -6.37 22.09 2.51
C HIS A 181 -7.14 22.86 3.58
N VAL A 182 -6.97 22.46 4.84
CA VAL A 182 -7.54 23.20 5.96
C VAL A 182 -6.91 24.59 6.03
N LEU A 183 -5.61 24.69 5.74
CA LEU A 183 -4.88 25.96 5.63
C LEU A 183 -4.69 26.29 4.14
N PRO A 184 -5.22 27.42 3.64
CA PRO A 184 -5.01 27.85 2.26
C PRO A 184 -3.53 28.11 1.93
N ASP A 185 -3.15 28.02 0.66
CA ASP A 185 -1.76 28.28 0.22
C ASP A 185 -1.28 29.70 0.57
N SER A 186 -2.21 30.69 0.64
CA SER A 186 -1.95 32.10 1.00
C SER A 186 -2.28 32.42 2.47
N TRP A 187 -2.30 31.42 3.35
CA TRP A 187 -2.75 31.54 4.74
C TRP A 187 -2.02 32.62 5.54
N ASN A 188 -0.75 32.89 5.25
CA ASN A 188 0.10 33.85 5.97
C ASN A 188 -0.39 35.30 5.88
N ALA A 189 -1.21 35.63 4.89
CA ALA A 189 -1.82 36.97 4.78
C ALA A 189 -2.97 37.15 5.78
N ASP A 190 -3.74 36.09 6.03
CA ASP A 190 -4.96 36.14 6.84
C ASP A 190 -4.77 35.61 8.27
N TRP A 191 -3.79 34.70 8.44
CA TRP A 191 -3.43 34.09 9.73
C TRP A 191 -1.93 34.15 9.97
N PRO A 192 -1.35 35.35 10.19
CA PRO A 192 0.07 35.46 10.48
C PRO A 192 0.37 34.77 11.82
N PHE A 193 1.33 33.86 11.82
CA PHE A 193 1.88 33.34 13.07
C PHE A 193 2.96 34.30 13.57
N ASP A 194 2.86 34.72 14.83
CA ASP A 194 3.87 35.56 15.47
C ASP A 194 5.20 34.83 15.74
N ASP A 195 5.18 33.50 15.58
CA ASP A 195 6.28 32.61 15.88
C ASP A 195 6.83 31.94 14.61
N GLY A 196 7.92 32.54 14.08
CA GLY A 196 8.60 32.03 12.87
C GLY A 196 9.13 30.57 12.98
N GLU A 197 9.31 30.03 14.21
CA GLU A 197 9.75 28.65 14.42
C GLU A 197 8.64 27.64 14.06
N ILE A 198 7.37 27.98 14.26
CA ILE A 198 6.25 27.10 13.92
C ILE A 198 6.18 26.91 12.41
N ILE A 199 6.43 27.97 11.64
CA ILE A 199 6.45 27.91 10.17
C ILE A 199 7.53 26.94 9.67
N GLN A 200 8.73 26.96 10.25
CA GLN A 200 9.83 26.07 9.87
C GLN A 200 9.55 24.59 10.21
N ARG A 201 8.83 24.32 11.30
CA ARG A 201 8.50 22.94 11.72
C ARG A 201 7.43 22.28 10.86
N PHE A 202 6.48 23.05 10.33
CA PHE A 202 5.35 22.53 9.56
C PHE A 202 5.47 22.74 8.06
N SER A 203 6.26 23.69 7.59
CA SER A 203 6.54 23.88 6.18
C SER A 203 7.79 23.10 5.77
N GLY A 204 7.68 21.84 5.46
CA GLY A 204 8.74 21.11 4.72
C GLY A 204 8.94 21.65 3.29
N ASP A 205 8.33 22.79 2.93
CA ASP A 205 8.45 23.45 1.63
C ASP A 205 9.43 24.62 1.73
N PRO A 206 10.62 24.51 1.09
CA PRO A 206 11.58 25.63 1.05
C PRO A 206 11.01 26.92 0.45
N ARG A 207 9.85 26.86 -0.22
CA ARG A 207 9.17 28.03 -0.79
C ARG A 207 8.34 28.82 0.24
N ALA A 208 8.02 28.23 1.40
CA ALA A 208 7.26 28.90 2.47
C ALA A 208 8.09 29.96 3.22
N THR A 209 9.43 29.94 3.08
CA THR A 209 10.35 30.89 3.74
C THR A 209 10.62 32.16 2.93
N ASN A 210 10.13 32.28 1.69
CA ASN A 210 10.44 33.39 0.79
C ASN A 210 9.20 34.14 0.24
N ARG A 211 8.08 34.14 0.97
CA ARG A 211 6.93 34.99 0.62
C ARG A 211 6.37 35.68 1.85
#